data_f377f52c8dbbe99c109ab2304a40ced3
#
_entry.id   f377f52c8dbbe99c109ab2304a40ced3
#
_cell.length_a   1.000
_cell.length_b   1.000
_cell.length_c   1.000
_cell.angle_alpha   90.00
_cell.angle_beta   90.00
_cell.angle_gamma   90.00
#
_symmetry.space_group_name_H-M   'P 1'
#
loop_
_entity.id
_entity.type
_entity.pdbx_description
1 polymer ?
#
loop_
_entity_poly.entity_id
_entity_poly.type
_entity_poly.pdbx_seq_one_letter_code
_entity_poly.pdbx_strand_id
1 'polypeptide(L)'
;MIMKKVMMLQSVNHNMYGKRDPEQYGTITLDEINDLIEKTAKEEGIIVDNFQTNHEGEMVDKIHEVFYEKYDGVIINPGAWTHYSYAIHDALEILECPILEVHMSNIFNREDFRSHSVIAPVAHGMIAGMGASAYSLAVKAMGEIFRGEDK
;
A
#
# COMPACT_ATOMS: atom_id res chain seq x y z
N MET A 1 -11.61 9.86 -22.02
CA MET A 1 -11.19 8.60 -21.34
C MET A 1 -11.17 8.83 -19.84
N ILE A 2 -11.82 7.97 -19.07
CA ILE A 2 -11.81 8.07 -17.61
C ILE A 2 -10.53 7.43 -17.08
N MET A 3 -9.76 8.19 -16.28
CA MET A 3 -8.54 7.68 -15.65
C MET A 3 -8.87 6.68 -14.54
N LYS A 4 -8.06 5.64 -14.42
CA LYS A 4 -8.18 4.68 -13.33
C LYS A 4 -7.80 5.33 -12.00
N LYS A 5 -8.50 4.93 -10.95
CA LYS A 5 -8.41 5.53 -9.63
C LYS A 5 -7.98 4.50 -8.60
N VAL A 6 -6.91 4.79 -7.89
CA VAL A 6 -6.27 3.90 -6.92
C VAL A 6 -6.29 4.55 -5.54
N MET A 7 -6.59 3.77 -4.50
CA MET A 7 -6.44 4.21 -3.11
C MET A 7 -5.12 3.68 -2.55
N MET A 8 -4.26 4.61 -2.10
CA MET A 8 -3.05 4.27 -1.34
C MET A 8 -3.38 4.29 0.15
N LEU A 9 -3.27 3.14 0.80
CA LEU A 9 -3.58 2.98 2.21
C LEU A 9 -2.29 2.86 3.03
N GLN A 10 -2.03 3.85 3.87
CA GLN A 10 -0.92 3.89 4.81
C GLN A 10 -1.44 3.59 6.22
N SER A 11 -0.67 2.85 6.98
CA SER A 11 -1.13 2.30 8.25
C SER A 11 -0.39 2.88 9.46
N VAL A 12 -0.40 2.13 10.54
CA VAL A 12 0.10 2.50 11.85
C VAL A 12 1.56 2.97 11.80
N ASN A 13 1.81 4.11 12.42
CA ASN A 13 3.13 4.75 12.54
C ASN A 13 3.69 5.34 11.24
N HIS A 14 2.98 5.28 10.11
CA HIS A 14 3.47 5.86 8.86
C HIS A 14 3.46 7.39 8.90
N ASN A 15 2.62 8.00 9.73
CA ASN A 15 2.67 9.43 10.00
C ASN A 15 3.99 9.86 10.66
N MET A 16 4.73 8.91 11.24
CA MET A 16 6.01 9.15 11.91
C MET A 16 7.23 8.87 11.02
N TYR A 17 7.04 8.65 9.73
CA TYR A 17 8.17 8.53 8.80
C TYR A 17 9.05 9.77 8.87
N GLY A 18 10.37 9.58 8.77
CA GLY A 18 11.37 10.62 9.01
C GLY A 18 11.88 10.64 10.44
N LYS A 19 11.14 10.05 11.38
CA LYS A 19 11.49 9.97 12.81
C LYS A 19 11.64 8.54 13.32
N ARG A 20 11.41 7.55 12.45
CA ARG A 20 11.56 6.13 12.76
C ARG A 20 13.02 5.71 12.49
N ASP A 21 13.33 4.45 12.79
CA ASP A 21 14.67 3.88 12.59
C ASP A 21 15.17 4.10 11.15
N PRO A 22 16.23 4.93 10.96
CA PRO A 22 16.72 5.25 9.61
C PRO A 22 17.28 4.04 8.85
N GLU A 23 17.75 3.02 9.55
CA GLU A 23 18.27 1.80 8.91
C GLU A 23 17.17 1.03 8.19
N GLN A 24 15.93 1.07 8.70
CA GLN A 24 14.80 0.36 8.12
C GLN A 24 13.96 1.23 7.18
N TYR A 25 13.80 2.51 7.48
CA TYR A 25 12.84 3.39 6.81
C TYR A 25 13.47 4.61 6.16
N GLY A 26 14.77 4.85 6.36
CA GLY A 26 15.42 6.07 5.90
C GLY A 26 14.93 7.30 6.65
N THR A 27 15.13 8.47 6.07
CA THR A 27 14.75 9.76 6.67
C THR A 27 13.59 10.44 5.93
N ILE A 28 13.06 9.81 4.91
CA ILE A 28 11.97 10.36 4.10
C ILE A 28 10.68 10.46 4.93
N THR A 29 9.95 11.56 4.77
CA THR A 29 8.68 11.79 5.46
C THR A 29 7.52 11.22 4.66
N LEU A 30 6.34 11.08 5.29
CA LEU A 30 5.13 10.65 4.60
C LEU A 30 4.74 11.64 3.49
N ASP A 31 4.88 12.95 3.73
CA ASP A 31 4.57 13.95 2.71
C ASP A 31 5.45 13.80 1.48
N GLU A 32 6.74 13.55 1.68
CA GLU A 32 7.67 13.28 0.58
C GLU A 32 7.32 11.99 -0.17
N ILE A 33 6.88 10.96 0.56
CA ILE A 33 6.40 9.71 -0.05
C ILE A 33 5.15 9.98 -0.89
N ASN A 34 4.21 10.76 -0.36
CA ASN A 34 3.00 11.11 -1.10
C ASN A 34 3.31 11.89 -2.38
N ASP A 35 4.30 12.79 -2.33
CA ASP A 35 4.76 13.51 -3.51
C ASP A 35 5.34 12.55 -4.57
N LEU A 36 6.13 11.58 -4.14
CA LEU A 36 6.69 10.55 -5.01
C LEU A 36 5.57 9.71 -5.66
N ILE A 37 4.58 9.32 -4.87
CA ILE A 37 3.42 8.56 -5.35
C ILE A 37 2.67 9.38 -6.40
N GLU A 38 2.40 10.65 -6.13
CA GLU A 38 1.67 11.52 -7.05
C GLU A 38 2.43 11.72 -8.36
N LYS A 39 3.73 11.97 -8.28
CA LYS A 39 4.59 12.10 -9.46
C LYS A 39 4.53 10.85 -10.33
N THR A 40 4.69 9.69 -9.72
CA THR A 40 4.66 8.41 -10.44
C THR A 40 3.28 8.13 -11.03
N ALA A 41 2.21 8.46 -10.29
CA ALA A 41 0.85 8.32 -10.79
C ALA A 41 0.62 9.13 -12.05
N LYS A 42 1.11 10.36 -12.09
CA LYS A 42 1.02 11.21 -13.29
C LYS A 42 1.77 10.59 -14.48
N GLU A 43 2.94 10.04 -14.24
CA GLU A 43 3.72 9.33 -15.27
C GLU A 43 2.96 8.12 -15.83
N GLU A 44 2.22 7.42 -14.97
CA GLU A 44 1.45 6.24 -15.35
C GLU A 44 0.05 6.55 -15.87
N GLY A 45 -0.37 7.81 -15.81
CA GLY A 45 -1.70 8.23 -16.26
C GLY A 45 -2.84 7.73 -15.37
N ILE A 46 -2.60 7.58 -14.07
CA ILE A 46 -3.60 7.16 -13.09
C ILE A 46 -3.74 8.20 -11.99
N ILE A 47 -4.84 8.12 -11.25
CA ILE A 47 -5.10 8.97 -10.09
C ILE A 47 -4.87 8.12 -8.83
N VAL A 48 -4.09 8.63 -7.88
CA VAL A 48 -3.89 7.98 -6.59
C VAL A 48 -4.33 8.91 -5.48
N ASP A 49 -5.29 8.47 -4.69
CA ASP A 49 -5.69 9.15 -3.46
C ASP A 49 -4.97 8.52 -2.28
N ASN A 50 -4.52 9.33 -1.34
CA ASN A 50 -3.74 8.89 -0.18
C ASN A 50 -4.58 8.96 1.09
N PHE A 51 -4.46 7.94 1.94
CA PHE A 51 -5.08 7.88 3.26
C PHE A 51 -4.12 7.23 4.25
N GLN A 52 -4.04 7.75 5.46
CA GLN A 52 -3.22 7.18 6.52
C GLN A 52 -4.01 7.19 7.84
N THR A 53 -3.92 6.11 8.60
CA THR A 53 -4.50 6.03 9.93
C THR A 53 -3.68 5.13 10.84
N ASN A 54 -3.71 5.44 12.14
CA ASN A 54 -3.15 4.59 13.18
C ASN A 54 -4.20 3.65 13.80
N HIS A 55 -5.43 3.68 13.30
CA HIS A 55 -6.56 2.93 13.86
C HIS A 55 -7.01 1.84 12.89
N GLU A 56 -6.95 0.59 13.34
CA GLU A 56 -7.37 -0.56 12.53
C GLU A 56 -8.81 -0.45 12.04
N GLY A 57 -9.72 -0.04 12.93
CA GLY A 57 -11.13 0.14 12.58
C GLY A 57 -11.35 1.20 11.51
N GLU A 58 -10.61 2.30 11.57
CA GLU A 58 -10.67 3.32 10.52
C GLU A 58 -10.16 2.80 9.18
N MET A 59 -9.14 1.93 9.20
CA MET A 59 -8.65 1.30 7.99
C MET A 59 -9.72 0.40 7.38
N VAL A 60 -10.40 -0.40 8.20
CA VAL A 60 -11.52 -1.24 7.75
C VAL A 60 -12.63 -0.39 7.12
N ASP A 61 -13.01 0.70 7.77
CA ASP A 61 -14.03 1.62 7.25
C ASP A 61 -13.61 2.23 5.92
N LYS A 62 -12.32 2.57 5.79
CA LYS A 62 -11.80 3.12 4.53
C LYS A 62 -11.83 2.09 3.40
N ILE A 63 -11.53 0.84 3.70
CA ILE A 63 -11.63 -0.25 2.72
C ILE A 63 -13.08 -0.42 2.26
N HIS A 64 -14.05 -0.33 3.16
CA HIS A 64 -15.47 -0.35 2.79
C HIS A 64 -15.82 0.82 1.87
N GLU A 65 -15.29 2.00 2.16
CA GLU A 65 -15.48 3.19 1.33
C GLU A 65 -14.91 2.98 -0.08
N VAL A 66 -13.72 2.36 -0.18
CA VAL A 66 -13.10 1.99 -1.46
C VAL A 66 -14.02 1.08 -2.27
N PHE A 67 -14.68 0.14 -1.62
CA PHE A 67 -15.65 -0.75 -2.26
C PHE A 67 -16.84 0.02 -2.81
N TYR A 68 -17.49 0.85 -1.98
CA TYR A 68 -18.67 1.60 -2.39
C TYR A 68 -18.39 2.65 -3.46
N GLU A 69 -17.25 3.30 -3.39
CA GLU A 69 -16.81 4.31 -4.38
C GLU A 69 -16.19 3.69 -5.62
N LYS A 70 -16.07 2.37 -5.68
CA LYS A 70 -15.62 1.61 -6.85
C LYS A 70 -14.24 2.04 -7.36
N TYR A 71 -13.28 2.14 -6.46
CA TYR A 71 -11.90 2.34 -6.86
C TYR A 71 -11.43 1.17 -7.74
N ASP A 72 -10.54 1.47 -8.68
CA ASP A 72 -10.03 0.48 -9.64
C ASP A 72 -8.89 -0.36 -9.09
N GLY A 73 -8.26 0.08 -8.02
CA GLY A 73 -7.17 -0.65 -7.37
C GLY A 73 -6.83 -0.10 -6.00
N VAL A 74 -6.10 -0.91 -5.24
CA VAL A 74 -5.61 -0.56 -3.90
C VAL A 74 -4.13 -0.89 -3.80
N ILE A 75 -3.36 0.05 -3.24
CA ILE A 75 -2.00 -0.20 -2.78
C ILE A 75 -2.05 -0.02 -1.27
N ILE A 76 -1.63 -1.03 -0.52
CA ILE A 76 -1.67 -0.97 0.94
C ILE A 76 -0.30 -1.29 1.54
N ASN A 77 0.17 -0.41 2.41
CA ASN A 77 1.25 -0.73 3.33
C ASN A 77 0.62 -0.96 4.70
N PRO A 78 0.34 -2.23 5.09
CA PRO A 78 -0.35 -2.51 6.34
C PRO A 78 0.55 -2.34 7.57
N GLY A 79 1.85 -2.09 7.37
CA GLY A 79 2.78 -1.99 8.48
C GLY A 79 2.76 -3.24 9.34
N ALA A 80 2.81 -3.06 10.65
CA ALA A 80 2.77 -4.18 11.60
C ALA A 80 1.47 -4.99 11.51
N TRP A 81 0.39 -4.40 11.04
CA TRP A 81 -0.90 -5.11 10.91
C TRP A 81 -0.82 -6.27 9.92
N THR A 82 0.15 -6.24 9.00
CA THR A 82 0.31 -7.33 8.02
C THR A 82 0.55 -8.69 8.69
N HIS A 83 1.09 -8.68 9.92
CA HIS A 83 1.48 -9.91 10.61
C HIS A 83 0.33 -10.56 11.37
N TYR A 84 -0.77 -9.85 11.63
CA TYR A 84 -1.81 -10.38 12.51
C TYR A 84 -3.23 -9.83 12.29
N SER A 85 -3.45 -8.83 11.44
CA SER A 85 -4.78 -8.25 11.31
C SER A 85 -5.67 -9.04 10.38
N TYR A 86 -6.39 -9.98 10.95
CA TYR A 86 -7.43 -10.70 10.21
C TYR A 86 -8.60 -9.79 9.84
N ALA A 87 -8.84 -8.74 10.64
CA ALA A 87 -9.90 -7.77 10.34
C ALA A 87 -9.63 -7.03 9.01
N ILE A 88 -8.38 -6.63 8.78
CA ILE A 88 -8.00 -5.98 7.52
C ILE A 88 -7.99 -6.99 6.38
N HIS A 89 -7.49 -8.20 6.60
CA HIS A 89 -7.56 -9.30 5.64
C HIS A 89 -8.99 -9.49 5.14
N ASP A 90 -9.93 -9.64 6.06
CA ASP A 90 -11.32 -9.90 5.72
C ASP A 90 -11.97 -8.72 4.99
N ALA A 91 -11.63 -7.50 5.37
CA ALA A 91 -12.12 -6.30 4.68
C ALA A 91 -11.61 -6.25 3.23
N LEU A 92 -10.32 -6.52 3.02
CA LEU A 92 -9.73 -6.52 1.68
C LEU A 92 -10.33 -7.60 0.77
N GLU A 93 -10.73 -8.73 1.35
CA GLU A 93 -11.40 -9.81 0.62
C GLU A 93 -12.69 -9.39 -0.07
N ILE A 94 -13.34 -8.35 0.43
CA ILE A 94 -14.59 -7.82 -0.14
C ILE A 94 -14.33 -7.14 -1.49
N LEU A 95 -13.13 -6.60 -1.67
CA LEU A 95 -12.77 -5.84 -2.86
C LEU A 95 -12.63 -6.76 -4.08
N GLU A 96 -13.08 -6.27 -5.23
CA GLU A 96 -12.98 -6.98 -6.51
C GLU A 96 -11.83 -6.45 -7.37
N CYS A 97 -11.18 -5.37 -6.94
CA CYS A 97 -10.09 -4.76 -7.67
C CYS A 97 -8.72 -5.35 -7.29
N PRO A 98 -7.68 -5.15 -8.09
CA PRO A 98 -6.31 -5.55 -7.73
C PRO A 98 -5.84 -4.85 -6.44
N ILE A 99 -5.14 -5.62 -5.61
CA ILE A 99 -4.56 -5.15 -4.34
C ILE A 99 -3.07 -5.46 -4.37
N LEU A 100 -2.23 -4.45 -4.14
CA LEU A 100 -0.78 -4.63 -3.99
C LEU A 100 -0.38 -4.32 -2.56
N GLU A 101 0.31 -5.26 -1.92
CA GLU A 101 0.89 -5.06 -0.59
C GLU A 101 2.29 -4.48 -0.74
N VAL A 102 2.63 -3.46 0.07
CA VAL A 102 3.92 -2.75 0.00
C VAL A 102 4.53 -2.67 1.39
N HIS A 103 5.84 -2.89 1.47
CA HIS A 103 6.64 -2.62 2.65
C HIS A 103 7.93 -1.92 2.23
N MET A 104 8.34 -0.86 2.96
CA MET A 104 9.60 -0.19 2.71
C MET A 104 10.80 -1.03 3.14
N SER A 105 10.69 -1.72 4.28
CA SER A 105 11.73 -2.61 4.77
C SER A 105 11.62 -4.00 4.14
N ASN A 106 12.73 -4.72 4.12
CA ASN A 106 12.68 -6.14 3.80
C ASN A 106 12.23 -6.91 5.05
N ILE A 107 10.93 -7.16 5.15
CA ILE A 107 10.32 -7.80 6.32
C ILE A 107 10.85 -9.23 6.56
N PHE A 108 11.43 -9.85 5.55
CA PHE A 108 11.98 -11.20 5.65
C PHE A 108 13.41 -11.21 6.23
N ASN A 109 14.01 -10.05 6.40
CA ASN A 109 15.35 -9.89 6.98
C ASN A 109 15.29 -9.09 8.28
N ARG A 110 14.27 -9.31 9.08
CA ARG A 110 14.05 -8.67 10.38
C ARG A 110 13.69 -9.74 11.40
N GLU A 111 13.00 -9.37 12.48
CA GLU A 111 12.53 -10.35 13.50
C GLU A 111 11.61 -11.40 12.85
N ASP A 112 11.68 -12.62 13.33
CA ASP A 112 10.94 -13.76 12.75
C ASP A 112 9.44 -13.51 12.59
N PHE A 113 8.80 -12.79 13.53
CA PHE A 113 7.37 -12.51 13.44
C PHE A 113 7.00 -11.64 12.24
N ARG A 114 7.98 -10.93 11.66
CA ARG A 114 7.75 -10.07 10.48
C ARG A 114 7.81 -10.83 9.15
N SER A 115 8.20 -12.09 9.18
CA SER A 115 8.32 -12.90 7.95
C SER A 115 7.00 -13.46 7.45
N HIS A 116 5.89 -13.21 8.17
CA HIS A 116 4.57 -13.72 7.80
C HIS A 116 3.61 -12.57 7.56
N SER A 117 2.87 -12.64 6.44
CA SER A 117 1.81 -11.69 6.11
C SER A 117 0.47 -12.40 6.00
N VAL A 118 -0.52 -11.94 6.76
CA VAL A 118 -1.91 -12.39 6.61
C VAL A 118 -2.63 -11.61 5.50
N ILE A 119 -2.00 -10.57 4.97
CA ILE A 119 -2.54 -9.75 3.88
C ILE A 119 -2.16 -10.34 2.52
N ALA A 120 -0.96 -10.88 2.40
CA ALA A 120 -0.45 -11.42 1.13
C ALA A 120 -1.42 -12.38 0.43
N PRO A 121 -2.15 -13.29 1.14
CA PRO A 121 -3.09 -14.18 0.47
C PRO A 121 -4.24 -13.52 -0.27
N VAL A 122 -4.60 -12.27 0.08
CA VAL A 122 -5.68 -11.53 -0.59
C VAL A 122 -5.14 -10.46 -1.53
N ALA A 123 -3.82 -10.32 -1.63
CA ALA A 123 -3.18 -9.36 -2.54
C ALA A 123 -2.89 -10.00 -3.90
N HIS A 124 -2.95 -9.17 -4.94
CA HIS A 124 -2.51 -9.56 -6.29
C HIS A 124 -1.00 -9.80 -6.32
N GLY A 125 -0.24 -9.01 -5.57
CA GLY A 125 1.20 -9.15 -5.45
C GLY A 125 1.74 -8.34 -4.28
N MET A 126 3.06 -8.48 -4.03
CA MET A 126 3.74 -7.80 -2.94
C MET A 126 5.08 -7.24 -3.38
N ILE A 127 5.42 -6.05 -2.90
CA ILE A 127 6.73 -5.42 -3.06
C ILE A 127 7.24 -5.12 -1.66
N ALA A 128 8.41 -5.65 -1.31
CA ALA A 128 9.01 -5.44 0.00
C ALA A 128 10.48 -5.10 -0.13
N GLY A 129 10.93 -4.15 0.67
CA GLY A 129 12.31 -3.65 0.64
C GLY A 129 12.46 -2.43 -0.26
N MET A 130 13.71 -2.00 -0.47
CA MET A 130 14.09 -0.90 -1.36
C MET A 130 13.60 0.49 -0.90
N GLY A 131 13.20 0.64 0.37
CA GLY A 131 12.79 1.93 0.91
C GLY A 131 11.61 2.55 0.18
N ALA A 132 11.65 3.85 -0.03
CA ALA A 132 10.57 4.59 -0.68
C ALA A 132 10.30 4.15 -2.12
N SER A 133 11.30 3.56 -2.80
CA SER A 133 11.13 3.04 -4.15
C SER A 133 10.05 1.96 -4.24
N ALA A 134 9.75 1.27 -3.14
CA ALA A 134 8.67 0.28 -3.11
C ALA A 134 7.33 0.92 -3.51
N TYR A 135 7.09 2.16 -3.10
CA TYR A 135 5.84 2.87 -3.44
C TYR A 135 5.77 3.22 -4.93
N SER A 136 6.84 3.80 -5.49
CA SER A 136 6.84 4.14 -6.92
C SER A 136 6.75 2.89 -7.79
N LEU A 137 7.41 1.81 -7.38
CA LEU A 137 7.31 0.53 -8.09
C LEU A 137 5.89 -0.05 -8.05
N ALA A 138 5.21 0.08 -6.91
CA ALA A 138 3.82 -0.38 -6.78
C ALA A 138 2.87 0.42 -7.69
N VAL A 139 3.07 1.75 -7.78
CA VAL A 139 2.26 2.59 -8.68
C VAL A 139 2.50 2.19 -10.13
N LYS A 140 3.75 1.95 -10.51
CA LYS A 140 4.09 1.47 -11.87
C LYS A 140 3.46 0.11 -12.15
N ALA A 141 3.57 -0.82 -11.19
CA ALA A 141 2.96 -2.15 -11.33
C ALA A 141 1.45 -2.05 -11.51
N MET A 142 0.80 -1.15 -10.76
CA MET A 142 -0.65 -0.95 -10.91
C MET A 142 -1.00 -0.43 -12.30
N GLY A 143 -0.21 0.49 -12.84
CA GLY A 143 -0.37 0.98 -14.21
C GLY A 143 -0.28 -0.15 -15.23
N GLU A 144 0.69 -1.04 -15.05
CA GLU A 144 0.86 -2.21 -15.93
C GLU A 144 -0.33 -3.18 -15.83
N ILE A 145 -0.83 -3.41 -14.61
CA ILE A 145 -2.03 -4.24 -14.39
C ILE A 145 -3.21 -3.68 -15.18
N PHE A 146 -3.43 -2.37 -15.09
CA PHE A 146 -4.54 -1.73 -15.80
C PHE A 146 -4.42 -1.81 -17.32
N ARG A 147 -3.19 -1.85 -17.83
CA ARG A 147 -2.94 -2.01 -19.27
C ARG A 147 -2.91 -3.50 -19.72
N GLY A 148 -3.06 -4.42 -18.77
CA GLY A 148 -3.01 -5.85 -19.06
C GLY A 148 -1.61 -6.38 -19.35
N GLU A 149 -0.58 -5.74 -18.81
CA GLU A 149 0.84 -6.07 -19.03
C GLU A 149 1.44 -6.97 -17.95
N ASP A 150 0.68 -7.31 -16.92
CA ASP A 150 1.14 -8.04 -15.73
C ASP A 150 1.17 -9.58 -15.90
N LYS A 151 1.10 -10.05 -17.10
CA LYS A 151 1.04 -11.50 -17.41
C LYS A 151 2.40 -12.12 -17.63
#